data_f3c4c3a374dd75b5beeb87c366030f54
#
_entry.id   f3c4c3a374dd75b5beeb87c366030f54
#
_cell.length_a   1.000
_cell.length_b   1.000
_cell.length_c   1.000
_cell.angle_alpha   90.00
_cell.angle_beta   90.00
_cell.angle_gamma   90.00
#
_symmetry.space_group_name_H-M   'P 1'
#
loop_
_entity.id
_entity.type
_entity.pdbx_description
1 polymer ?
#
loop_
_entity_poly.entity_id
_entity_poly.type
_entity_poly.pdbx_seq_one_letter_code
_entity_poly.pdbx_strand_id
1 'polypeptide(L)'
;MIIETPHLRLRPLIDADMEPYLAMAADPEVTRFVSPAPIPRASAEAAATHNRRQLATKGYGYWAIEVNGRASFPGIILLQDVKFTAAFTPAIEVGWLLPREHWGNGYATEGGRAALDYAFTIMKIDEVVALTAASNIPSQRAMQRIGMTHDSRDDFDHPNALGPSLQRCVLYRFHRRLL
;
A
#
# COMPACT_ATOMS: atom_id res chain seq x y z
N MET A 1 1.02 -11.98 -11.99
CA MET A 1 1.07 -10.62 -12.61
C MET A 1 2.32 -9.92 -12.12
N ILE A 2 3.10 -9.38 -13.05
CA ILE A 2 4.34 -8.61 -12.80
C ILE A 2 4.15 -7.24 -13.44
N ILE A 3 4.62 -6.17 -12.78
CA ILE A 3 4.63 -4.81 -13.30
C ILE A 3 6.09 -4.35 -13.31
N GLU A 4 6.58 -3.97 -14.47
CA GLU A 4 7.95 -3.45 -14.65
C GLU A 4 7.93 -1.92 -14.68
N THR A 5 8.91 -1.31 -14.05
CA THR A 5 9.15 0.12 -14.05
C THR A 5 10.63 0.39 -14.38
N PRO A 6 11.08 1.63 -14.57
CA PRO A 6 12.48 1.91 -14.85
C PRO A 6 13.47 1.35 -13.81
N HIS A 7 13.09 1.36 -12.52
CA HIS A 7 14.00 0.94 -11.45
C HIS A 7 13.47 -0.23 -10.61
N LEU A 8 12.17 -0.55 -10.72
CA LEU A 8 11.52 -1.56 -9.89
C LEU A 8 10.82 -2.63 -10.72
N ARG A 9 10.72 -3.79 -10.12
CA ARG A 9 9.86 -4.87 -10.54
C ARG A 9 8.90 -5.20 -9.40
N LEU A 10 7.59 -5.05 -9.64
CA LEU A 10 6.56 -5.44 -8.71
C LEU A 10 6.10 -6.84 -9.07
N ARG A 11 6.32 -7.81 -8.19
CA ARG A 11 6.05 -9.23 -8.43
C ARG A 11 5.31 -9.90 -7.27
N PRO A 12 4.71 -11.07 -7.46
CA PRO A 12 4.19 -11.85 -6.33
C PRO A 12 5.28 -12.11 -5.28
N LEU A 13 4.86 -12.15 -4.00
CA LEU A 13 5.73 -12.60 -2.91
C LEU A 13 6.16 -14.05 -3.17
N ILE A 14 7.45 -14.32 -3.04
CA ILE A 14 8.04 -15.68 -3.07
C ILE A 14 8.47 -16.09 -1.66
N ASP A 15 8.87 -17.35 -1.49
CA ASP A 15 9.24 -17.85 -0.16
C ASP A 15 10.47 -17.15 0.41
N ALA A 16 11.41 -16.72 -0.44
CA ALA A 16 12.58 -15.96 -0.02
C ALA A 16 12.23 -14.56 0.57
N ASP A 17 11.06 -14.01 0.25
CA ASP A 17 10.60 -12.73 0.78
C ASP A 17 9.99 -12.86 2.18
N MET A 18 9.67 -14.06 2.65
CA MET A 18 8.87 -14.24 3.86
C MET A 18 9.59 -13.71 5.10
N GLU A 19 10.86 -14.05 5.33
CA GLU A 19 11.56 -13.54 6.51
C GLU A 19 11.75 -12.01 6.48
N PRO A 20 12.19 -11.39 5.37
CA PRO A 20 12.19 -9.92 5.26
C PRO A 20 10.80 -9.28 5.46
N TYR A 21 9.75 -9.87 4.91
CA TYR A 21 8.37 -9.39 5.09
C TYR A 21 7.93 -9.46 6.56
N LEU A 22 8.22 -10.55 7.24
CA LEU A 22 7.88 -10.74 8.65
C LEU A 22 8.67 -9.78 9.56
N ALA A 23 9.96 -9.57 9.27
CA ALA A 23 10.78 -8.59 9.97
C ALA A 23 10.22 -7.17 9.81
N MET A 24 9.84 -6.79 8.58
CA MET A 24 9.18 -5.51 8.30
C MET A 24 7.86 -5.35 9.06
N ALA A 25 7.02 -6.39 9.10
CA ALA A 25 5.74 -6.36 9.80
C ALA A 25 5.89 -6.31 11.34
N ALA A 26 6.98 -6.81 11.86
CA ALA A 26 7.31 -6.77 13.29
C ALA A 26 7.98 -5.46 13.74
N ASP A 27 8.47 -4.63 12.81
CA ASP A 27 9.10 -3.34 13.15
C ASP A 27 8.04 -2.29 13.53
N PRO A 28 7.99 -1.82 14.80
CA PRO A 28 7.00 -0.86 15.25
C PRO A 28 7.12 0.50 14.56
N GLU A 29 8.31 0.90 14.11
CA GLU A 29 8.50 2.15 13.38
C GLU A 29 7.91 2.07 11.96
N VAL A 30 7.94 0.89 11.36
CA VAL A 30 7.33 0.66 10.04
C VAL A 30 5.81 0.60 10.17
N THR A 31 5.31 -0.09 11.18
CA THR A 31 3.88 -0.37 11.32
C THR A 31 3.11 0.67 12.16
N ARG A 32 3.77 1.67 12.74
CA ARG A 32 3.16 2.66 13.65
C ARG A 32 1.91 3.38 13.14
N PHE A 33 1.73 3.44 11.81
CA PHE A 33 0.53 4.04 11.18
C PHE A 33 -0.45 2.99 10.65
N VAL A 34 -0.19 1.71 10.92
CA VAL A 34 -1.04 0.58 10.52
C VAL A 34 -1.58 -0.13 11.77
N SER A 35 -0.75 -0.24 12.80
CA SER A 35 -1.07 -0.94 14.05
C SER A 35 -0.38 -0.25 15.23
N PRO A 36 -1.04 -0.18 16.41
CA PRO A 36 -0.44 0.39 17.63
C PRO A 36 0.61 -0.54 18.26
N ALA A 37 0.72 -1.76 17.79
CA ALA A 37 1.69 -2.76 18.24
C ALA A 37 2.29 -3.51 17.04
N PRO A 38 3.46 -4.13 17.19
CA PRO A 38 4.03 -4.99 16.17
C PRO A 38 3.02 -6.04 15.70
N ILE A 39 2.96 -6.30 14.39
CA ILE A 39 2.05 -7.28 13.83
C ILE A 39 2.57 -8.68 14.21
N PRO A 40 1.77 -9.53 14.89
CA PRO A 40 2.19 -10.86 15.25
C PRO A 40 2.59 -11.70 14.01
N ARG A 41 3.64 -12.50 14.14
CA ARG A 41 4.16 -13.34 13.05
C ARG A 41 3.05 -14.13 12.35
N ALA A 42 2.22 -14.84 13.11
CA ALA A 42 1.13 -15.64 12.55
C ALA A 42 0.12 -14.81 11.73
N SER A 43 -0.17 -13.56 12.17
CA SER A 43 -1.05 -12.66 11.44
C SER A 43 -0.41 -12.18 10.14
N ALA A 44 0.89 -11.88 10.16
CA ALA A 44 1.64 -11.48 8.97
C ALA A 44 1.75 -12.64 7.95
N GLU A 45 2.01 -13.86 8.40
CA GLU A 45 2.02 -15.08 7.56
C GLU A 45 0.65 -15.33 6.92
N ALA A 46 -0.42 -15.20 7.68
CA ALA A 46 -1.79 -15.33 7.18
C ALA A 46 -2.10 -14.24 6.13
N ALA A 47 -1.69 -13.00 6.37
CA ALA A 47 -1.84 -11.90 5.42
C ALA A 47 -1.05 -12.17 4.12
N ALA A 48 0.20 -12.61 4.20
CA ALA A 48 1.00 -12.95 3.03
C ALA A 48 0.36 -14.07 2.20
N THR A 49 -0.12 -15.13 2.87
CA THR A 49 -0.82 -16.26 2.23
C THR A 49 -2.10 -15.79 1.53
N HIS A 50 -2.92 -15.00 2.22
CA HIS A 50 -4.14 -14.42 1.66
C HIS A 50 -3.84 -13.57 0.42
N ASN A 51 -2.82 -12.72 0.50
CA ASN A 51 -2.46 -11.80 -0.58
C ASN A 51 -1.86 -12.52 -1.80
N ARG A 52 -1.03 -13.56 -1.60
CA ARG A 52 -0.59 -14.43 -2.71
C ARG A 52 -1.77 -15.02 -3.47
N ARG A 53 -2.77 -15.53 -2.73
CA ARG A 53 -3.99 -16.09 -3.31
C ARG A 53 -4.82 -15.01 -4.02
N GLN A 54 -5.01 -13.84 -3.39
CA GLN A 54 -5.75 -12.72 -3.98
C GLN A 54 -5.11 -12.27 -5.29
N LEU A 55 -3.79 -12.06 -5.32
CA LEU A 55 -3.07 -11.65 -6.51
C LEU A 55 -3.19 -12.70 -7.64
N ALA A 56 -3.16 -13.98 -7.30
CA ALA A 56 -3.34 -15.06 -8.28
C ALA A 56 -4.75 -15.14 -8.85
N THR A 57 -5.79 -14.86 -8.05
CA THR A 57 -7.20 -15.04 -8.44
C THR A 57 -7.86 -13.78 -8.97
N LYS A 58 -7.51 -12.60 -8.40
CA LYS A 58 -8.11 -11.31 -8.78
C LYS A 58 -7.21 -10.47 -9.68
N GLY A 59 -5.91 -10.80 -9.80
CA GLY A 59 -4.93 -10.02 -10.54
C GLY A 59 -4.39 -8.79 -9.81
N TYR A 60 -4.91 -8.46 -8.62
CA TYR A 60 -4.43 -7.38 -7.79
C TYR A 60 -4.36 -7.80 -6.31
N GLY A 61 -3.51 -7.15 -5.54
CA GLY A 61 -3.21 -7.49 -4.15
C GLY A 61 -1.91 -6.83 -3.72
N TYR A 62 -1.05 -7.58 -3.03
CA TYR A 62 0.27 -7.10 -2.63
C TYR A 62 1.32 -7.62 -3.61
N TRP A 63 2.13 -6.70 -4.11
CA TRP A 63 3.34 -6.99 -4.84
C TRP A 63 4.56 -6.74 -3.95
N ALA A 64 5.47 -7.71 -3.93
CA ALA A 64 6.82 -7.46 -3.44
C ALA A 64 7.52 -6.49 -4.40
N ILE A 65 8.24 -5.53 -3.84
CA ILE A 65 9.14 -4.69 -4.61
C ILE A 65 10.46 -5.44 -4.80
N GLU A 66 11.02 -5.41 -5.99
CA GLU A 66 12.36 -5.82 -6.32
C GLU A 66 13.05 -4.67 -7.03
N VAL A 67 14.25 -4.30 -6.61
CA VAL A 67 15.05 -3.28 -7.31
C VAL A 67 15.80 -3.96 -8.44
N ASN A 68 15.67 -3.41 -9.65
CA ASN A 68 16.29 -3.99 -10.84
C ASN A 68 17.79 -4.24 -10.64
N GLY A 69 18.22 -5.50 -10.91
CA GLY A 69 19.59 -5.94 -10.73
C GLY A 69 20.06 -6.19 -9.30
N ARG A 70 19.16 -6.20 -8.31
CA ARG A 70 19.48 -6.49 -6.91
C ARG A 70 18.51 -7.51 -6.33
N ALA A 71 19.03 -8.59 -5.75
CA ALA A 71 18.24 -9.49 -4.92
C ALA A 71 17.94 -8.80 -3.57
N SER A 72 16.80 -8.11 -3.47
CA SER A 72 16.39 -7.39 -2.26
C SER A 72 14.87 -7.40 -2.14
N PHE A 73 14.39 -7.23 -0.91
CA PHE A 73 12.98 -7.02 -0.59
C PHE A 73 12.82 -5.61 0.02
N PRO A 74 12.69 -4.54 -0.80
CA PRO A 74 12.49 -3.18 -0.29
C PRO A 74 11.10 -2.93 0.30
N GLY A 75 10.20 -3.92 0.29
CA GLY A 75 8.87 -3.80 0.84
C GLY A 75 7.78 -4.25 -0.12
N ILE A 76 6.59 -3.72 0.09
CA ILE A 76 5.40 -4.04 -0.71
C ILE A 76 4.70 -2.77 -1.21
N ILE A 77 4.08 -2.91 -2.39
CA ILE A 77 3.02 -2.03 -2.91
C ILE A 77 1.72 -2.83 -2.91
N LEU A 78 0.62 -2.19 -2.58
CA LEU A 78 -0.67 -2.85 -2.57
C LEU A 78 -1.74 -2.10 -3.38
N LEU A 79 -2.63 -2.87 -3.99
CA LEU A 79 -3.98 -2.49 -4.36
C LEU A 79 -4.93 -3.46 -3.68
N GLN A 80 -5.93 -2.97 -2.97
CA GLN A 80 -6.89 -3.84 -2.29
C GLN A 80 -8.26 -3.18 -2.15
N ASP A 81 -9.29 -4.00 -1.96
CA ASP A 81 -10.60 -3.51 -1.55
C ASP A 81 -10.51 -2.89 -0.15
N VAL A 82 -11.08 -1.71 0.05
CA VAL A 82 -11.28 -1.15 1.40
C VAL A 82 -12.22 -2.07 2.18
N LYS A 83 -11.81 -2.53 3.37
CA LYS A 83 -12.47 -3.61 4.13
C LYS A 83 -13.49 -3.14 5.18
N PHE A 84 -13.79 -1.86 5.22
CA PHE A 84 -14.73 -1.27 6.16
C PHE A 84 -15.75 -0.39 5.43
N THR A 85 -16.86 -0.07 6.10
CA THR A 85 -17.88 0.82 5.56
C THR A 85 -17.54 2.27 5.88
N ALA A 86 -17.52 3.12 4.88
CA ALA A 86 -17.35 4.57 4.96
C ALA A 86 -18.10 5.25 3.82
N ALA A 87 -18.20 6.57 3.82
CA ALA A 87 -18.91 7.32 2.77
C ALA A 87 -18.32 7.13 1.37
N PHE A 88 -17.04 6.76 1.27
CA PHE A 88 -16.34 6.53 0.01
C PHE A 88 -16.26 5.06 -0.42
N THR A 89 -16.81 4.13 0.36
CA THR A 89 -16.78 2.69 0.02
C THR A 89 -18.06 2.26 -0.74
N PRO A 90 -17.98 1.27 -1.64
CA PRO A 90 -16.81 0.45 -1.96
C PRO A 90 -15.73 1.22 -2.74
N ALA A 91 -14.47 0.97 -2.45
CA ALA A 91 -13.33 1.58 -3.13
C ALA A 91 -12.13 0.64 -3.19
N ILE A 92 -11.25 0.88 -4.15
CA ILE A 92 -9.91 0.27 -4.22
C ILE A 92 -8.90 1.25 -3.64
N GLU A 93 -8.11 0.80 -2.69
CA GLU A 93 -7.02 1.60 -2.13
C GLU A 93 -5.65 1.18 -2.68
N VAL A 94 -4.78 2.17 -2.88
CA VAL A 94 -3.35 1.99 -3.09
C VAL A 94 -2.59 2.30 -1.81
N GLY A 95 -1.57 1.51 -1.51
CA GLY A 95 -0.71 1.76 -0.35
C GLY A 95 0.65 1.10 -0.49
N TRP A 96 1.49 1.28 0.52
CA TRP A 96 2.85 0.75 0.58
C TRP A 96 3.30 0.54 2.02
N LEU A 97 4.21 -0.41 2.19
CA LEU A 97 4.93 -0.62 3.43
C LEU A 97 6.38 -1.00 3.07
N LEU A 98 7.34 -0.26 3.64
CA LEU A 98 8.75 -0.42 3.35
C LEU A 98 9.57 -0.49 4.64
N PRO A 99 10.55 -1.38 4.75
CA PRO A 99 11.56 -1.35 5.79
C PRO A 99 12.27 0.00 5.84
N ARG A 100 12.71 0.42 7.03
CA ARG A 100 13.27 1.76 7.28
C ARG A 100 14.48 2.09 6.41
N GLU A 101 15.37 1.12 6.22
CA GLU A 101 16.57 1.23 5.38
C GLU A 101 16.28 1.54 3.92
N HIS A 102 15.04 1.34 3.49
CA HIS A 102 14.59 1.62 2.13
C HIS A 102 13.78 2.91 1.98
N TRP A 103 13.59 3.67 3.07
CA TRP A 103 12.92 4.97 2.99
C TRP A 103 13.78 6.00 2.25
N GLY A 104 13.15 6.99 1.66
CA GLY A 104 13.83 8.07 0.94
C GLY A 104 14.31 7.72 -0.48
N ASN A 105 14.26 6.45 -0.89
CA ASN A 105 14.74 6.00 -2.21
C ASN A 105 13.72 6.17 -3.35
N GLY A 106 12.53 6.70 -3.08
CA GLY A 106 11.49 6.89 -4.09
C GLY A 106 10.65 5.66 -4.42
N TYR A 107 10.91 4.51 -3.81
CA TYR A 107 10.24 3.24 -4.13
C TYR A 107 8.72 3.28 -3.93
N ALA A 108 8.24 3.92 -2.85
CA ALA A 108 6.80 4.12 -2.65
C ALA A 108 6.15 4.96 -3.75
N THR A 109 6.85 6.00 -4.22
CA THR A 109 6.37 6.88 -5.28
C THR A 109 6.35 6.18 -6.64
N GLU A 110 7.43 5.49 -7.01
CA GLU A 110 7.53 4.78 -8.28
C GLU A 110 6.56 3.60 -8.33
N GLY A 111 6.58 2.76 -7.29
CA GLY A 111 5.70 1.61 -7.19
C GLY A 111 4.22 1.99 -7.07
N GLY A 112 3.90 3.03 -6.27
CA GLY A 112 2.54 3.55 -6.14
C GLY A 112 1.99 4.08 -7.46
N ARG A 113 2.80 4.81 -8.24
CA ARG A 113 2.41 5.25 -9.59
C ARG A 113 2.16 4.08 -10.53
N ALA A 114 3.02 3.08 -10.53
CA ALA A 114 2.84 1.88 -11.34
C ALA A 114 1.57 1.09 -10.96
N ALA A 115 1.23 1.04 -9.67
CA ALA A 115 -0.01 0.44 -9.22
C ALA A 115 -1.26 1.25 -9.65
N LEU A 116 -1.20 2.59 -9.65
CA LEU A 116 -2.26 3.44 -10.20
C LEU A 116 -2.43 3.20 -11.71
N ASP A 117 -1.33 3.20 -12.47
CA ASP A 117 -1.37 2.94 -13.92
C ASP A 117 -1.99 1.57 -14.20
N TYR A 118 -1.64 0.55 -13.42
CA TYR A 118 -2.25 -0.78 -13.51
C TYR A 118 -3.76 -0.75 -13.22
N ALA A 119 -4.18 -0.05 -12.18
CA ALA A 119 -5.58 0.07 -11.80
C ALA A 119 -6.41 0.70 -12.95
N PHE A 120 -5.91 1.75 -13.58
CA PHE A 120 -6.63 2.44 -14.65
C PHE A 120 -6.52 1.76 -16.01
N THR A 121 -5.38 1.14 -16.34
CA THR A 121 -5.16 0.57 -17.68
C THR A 121 -5.64 -0.89 -17.77
N ILE A 122 -5.43 -1.68 -16.73
CA ILE A 122 -5.75 -3.11 -16.72
C ILE A 122 -7.07 -3.40 -16.01
N MET A 123 -7.25 -2.87 -14.79
CA MET A 123 -8.48 -3.10 -14.04
C MET A 123 -9.66 -2.22 -14.53
N LYS A 124 -9.35 -1.14 -15.28
CA LYS A 124 -10.36 -0.21 -15.88
C LYS A 124 -11.24 0.47 -14.84
N ILE A 125 -10.77 0.66 -13.63
CA ILE A 125 -11.49 1.39 -12.58
C ILE A 125 -11.35 2.90 -12.79
N ASP A 126 -12.26 3.67 -12.24
CA ASP A 126 -12.34 5.13 -12.48
C ASP A 126 -11.70 5.93 -11.33
N GLU A 127 -11.64 5.36 -10.13
CA GLU A 127 -11.07 6.00 -8.94
C GLU A 127 -10.25 5.00 -8.11
N VAL A 128 -9.11 5.46 -7.60
CA VAL A 128 -8.33 4.79 -6.55
C VAL A 128 -8.18 5.76 -5.38
N VAL A 129 -8.36 5.26 -4.17
CA VAL A 129 -8.12 6.03 -2.95
C VAL A 129 -6.81 5.61 -2.27
N ALA A 130 -6.30 6.46 -1.41
CA ALA A 130 -5.28 6.12 -0.44
C ALA A 130 -5.64 6.77 0.88
N LEU A 131 -5.45 6.05 1.96
CA LEU A 131 -5.79 6.55 3.29
C LEU A 131 -4.64 6.30 4.26
N THR A 132 -4.51 7.17 5.23
CA THR A 132 -3.52 7.02 6.30
C THR A 132 -3.89 7.90 7.50
N ALA A 133 -3.30 7.59 8.67
CA ALA A 133 -3.43 8.48 9.83
C ALA A 133 -3.00 9.91 9.48
N ALA A 134 -3.73 10.91 9.97
CA ALA A 134 -3.46 12.33 9.68
C ALA A 134 -2.05 12.77 10.09
N SER A 135 -1.44 12.09 11.05
CA SER A 135 -0.05 12.33 11.49
C SER A 135 1.02 11.72 10.58
N ASN A 136 0.65 10.86 9.60
CA ASN A 136 1.60 10.20 8.70
C ASN A 136 1.99 11.10 7.51
N ILE A 137 2.73 12.16 7.79
CA ILE A 137 3.18 13.13 6.78
C ILE A 137 4.03 12.50 5.67
N PRO A 138 4.95 11.54 5.94
CA PRO A 138 5.71 10.87 4.87
C PRO A 138 4.82 10.20 3.81
N SER A 139 3.78 9.46 4.23
CA SER A 139 2.85 8.82 3.30
C SER A 139 2.04 9.84 2.50
N GLN A 140 1.54 10.90 3.14
CA GLN A 140 0.82 11.98 2.45
C GLN A 140 1.68 12.65 1.36
N ARG A 141 2.97 12.91 1.64
CA ARG A 141 3.90 13.43 0.64
C ARG A 141 4.10 12.48 -0.55
N ALA A 142 4.11 11.17 -0.30
CA ALA A 142 4.19 10.19 -1.38
C ALA A 142 2.90 10.17 -2.21
N MET A 143 1.71 10.22 -1.58
CA MET A 143 0.41 10.34 -2.26
C MET A 143 0.36 11.57 -3.16
N GLN A 144 0.82 12.73 -2.67
CA GLN A 144 0.89 13.97 -3.46
C GLN A 144 1.85 13.82 -4.66
N ARG A 145 3.03 13.20 -4.48
CA ARG A 145 4.01 12.99 -5.56
C ARG A 145 3.52 12.07 -6.67
N ILE A 146 2.64 11.13 -6.37
CA ILE A 146 2.01 10.28 -7.38
C ILE A 146 0.80 10.94 -8.04
N GLY A 147 0.45 12.17 -7.61
CA GLY A 147 -0.62 12.98 -8.22
C GLY A 147 -1.99 12.83 -7.59
N MET A 148 -2.09 12.19 -6.43
CA MET A 148 -3.34 12.12 -5.68
C MET A 148 -3.70 13.48 -5.07
N THR A 149 -4.99 13.77 -5.00
CA THR A 149 -5.54 15.01 -4.42
C THR A 149 -6.21 14.73 -3.08
N HIS A 150 -6.18 15.70 -2.19
CA HIS A 150 -6.79 15.65 -0.87
C HIS A 150 -7.80 16.78 -0.72
N ASP A 151 -8.96 16.46 -0.18
CA ASP A 151 -9.96 17.44 0.30
C ASP A 151 -10.22 17.13 1.78
N SER A 152 -10.04 18.12 2.64
CA SER A 152 -10.24 17.96 4.09
C SER A 152 -11.68 17.58 4.47
N ARG A 153 -12.65 17.77 3.59
CA ARG A 153 -14.04 17.33 3.77
C ARG A 153 -14.20 15.80 3.68
N ASP A 154 -13.23 15.14 3.05
CA ASP A 154 -13.18 13.67 2.94
C ASP A 154 -12.47 13.00 4.13
N ASP A 155 -11.85 13.79 5.02
CA ASP A 155 -11.18 13.26 6.21
C ASP A 155 -12.19 12.59 7.14
N PHE A 156 -11.83 11.43 7.68
CA PHE A 156 -12.74 10.59 8.44
C PHE A 156 -12.08 9.98 9.67
N ASP A 157 -12.93 9.52 10.59
CA ASP A 157 -12.48 8.70 11.71
C ASP A 157 -12.60 7.21 11.32
N HIS A 158 -11.46 6.52 11.35
CA HIS A 158 -11.39 5.12 10.93
C HIS A 158 -12.22 4.24 11.86
N PRO A 159 -13.25 3.51 11.36
CA PRO A 159 -14.21 2.79 12.21
C PRO A 159 -13.57 1.64 13.01
N ASN A 160 -12.47 1.10 12.53
CA ASN A 160 -11.73 0.01 13.17
C ASN A 160 -10.37 0.48 13.70
N ALA A 161 -10.24 1.77 14.06
CA ALA A 161 -8.97 2.29 14.56
C ALA A 161 -8.54 1.57 15.84
N LEU A 162 -7.30 1.12 15.86
CA LEU A 162 -6.71 0.40 17.00
C LEU A 162 -6.10 1.35 18.05
N GLY A 163 -6.56 2.60 18.10
CA GLY A 163 -6.13 3.58 19.09
C GLY A 163 -6.27 5.03 18.60
N PRO A 164 -6.20 6.01 19.51
CA PRO A 164 -6.46 7.43 19.19
C PRO A 164 -5.53 8.00 18.10
N SER A 165 -4.26 7.57 18.06
CA SER A 165 -3.28 8.03 17.06
C SER A 165 -3.57 7.58 15.64
N LEU A 166 -4.40 6.54 15.47
CA LEU A 166 -4.79 5.96 14.18
C LEU A 166 -6.23 6.29 13.81
N GLN A 167 -6.96 6.98 14.69
CA GLN A 167 -8.39 7.24 14.51
C GLN A 167 -8.62 8.24 13.39
N ARG A 168 -8.01 9.43 13.46
CA ARG A 168 -8.19 10.46 12.43
C ARG A 168 -7.36 10.15 11.21
N CYS A 169 -8.02 9.91 10.08
CA CYS A 169 -7.42 9.58 8.80
C CYS A 169 -7.70 10.66 7.75
N VAL A 170 -6.75 10.85 6.86
CA VAL A 170 -6.88 11.65 5.64
C VAL A 170 -7.14 10.71 4.46
N LEU A 171 -7.98 11.16 3.54
CA LEU A 171 -8.32 10.44 2.32
C LEU A 171 -7.79 11.21 1.11
N TYR A 172 -6.96 10.53 0.33
CA TYR A 172 -6.48 11.01 -0.95
C TYR A 172 -7.17 10.24 -2.07
N ARG A 173 -7.44 10.93 -3.20
CA ARG A 173 -8.10 10.36 -4.38
C ARG A 173 -7.27 10.57 -5.62
N PHE A 174 -7.34 9.60 -6.52
CA PHE A 174 -6.86 9.74 -7.88
C PHE A 174 -7.95 9.26 -8.83
N HIS A 175 -8.42 10.15 -9.69
CA HIS A 175 -9.41 9.84 -10.71
C HIS A 175 -8.74 9.56 -12.05
N ARG A 176 -9.27 8.59 -12.78
CA ARG A 176 -8.88 8.35 -14.17
C ARG A 176 -9.08 9.64 -14.96
N ARG A 177 -8.00 10.19 -15.53
CA ARG A 177 -8.13 11.29 -16.48
C ARG A 177 -8.78 10.71 -17.75
N LEU A 178 -9.96 11.18 -18.09
CA LEU A 178 -10.51 10.97 -19.43
C LEU A 178 -9.61 11.78 -20.38
N LEU A 179 -8.88 11.06 -21.24
CA LEU A 179 -8.13 11.66 -22.36
C LEU A 179 -9.13 12.03 -23.45
#